data_5dc03ba3ab4b80ce903a31c6cea33c03
#
_entry.id   5dc03ba3ab4b80ce903a31c6cea33c03
#
_cell.length_a   1.000
_cell.length_b   1.000
_cell.length_c   1.000
_cell.angle_alpha   90.00
_cell.angle_beta   90.00
_cell.angle_gamma   90.00
#
_symmetry.space_group_name_H-M   'P 1'
#
loop_
_entity.id
_entity.type
_entity.pdbx_description
1 polymer ?
#
loop_
_entity_poly.entity_id
_entity_poly.type
_entity_poly.pdbx_seq_one_letter_code
_entity_poly.pdbx_strand_id
1 'polypeptide(L)'
;MTLNQLLYIITIADEGSLNKAAEKLYMTQPSLTSSLREVESELGVTIFRRTGRGVTVTNDGAEFLQNARHLYSQYESLMGKYSDEGGLKTKFGVSTQHYSFAIKAFVEMVKKFDMNEYDFAIRETKTQEVIDDVVSLKSE
;
A
#
# COMPACT_ATOMS: atom_id res chain seq x y z
N MET A 1 -7.77 -17.43 -1.84
CA MET A 1 -6.96 -16.30 -1.29
C MET A 1 -7.83 -15.44 -0.38
N THR A 2 -7.29 -14.95 0.77
CA THR A 2 -7.97 -14.13 1.77
C THR A 2 -7.31 -12.74 1.89
N LEU A 3 -8.00 -11.77 2.49
CA LEU A 3 -7.42 -10.44 2.77
C LEU A 3 -6.20 -10.50 3.71
N ASN A 4 -6.20 -11.42 4.68
CA ASN A 4 -5.04 -11.64 5.53
C ASN A 4 -3.84 -12.16 4.72
N GLN A 5 -4.07 -13.06 3.78
CA GLN A 5 -3.01 -13.55 2.89
C GLN A 5 -2.46 -12.44 1.98
N LEU A 6 -3.32 -11.51 1.51
CA LEU A 6 -2.84 -10.31 0.80
C LEU A 6 -1.94 -9.45 1.69
N LEU A 7 -2.36 -9.18 2.94
CA LEU A 7 -1.55 -8.44 3.91
C LEU A 7 -0.20 -9.13 4.16
N TYR A 8 -0.19 -10.45 4.27
CA TYR A 8 1.05 -11.21 4.48
C TYR A 8 2.02 -11.03 3.32
N ILE A 9 1.53 -11.13 2.10
CA ILE A 9 2.37 -10.98 0.90
C ILE A 9 2.90 -9.55 0.77
N ILE A 10 2.06 -8.54 1.00
CA ILE A 10 2.48 -7.13 1.02
C ILE A 10 3.57 -6.92 2.09
N THR A 11 3.37 -7.44 3.30
CA THR A 11 4.35 -7.30 4.39
C THR A 11 5.68 -8.01 4.06
N ILE A 12 5.65 -9.19 3.41
CA ILE A 12 6.86 -9.88 2.96
C ILE A 12 7.64 -9.02 1.95
N ALA A 13 6.93 -8.37 1.02
CA ALA A 13 7.55 -7.50 0.03
C ALA A 13 8.20 -6.27 0.66
N ASP A 14 7.54 -5.65 1.64
CA ASP A 14 8.02 -4.45 2.34
C ASP A 14 9.26 -4.74 3.20
N GLU A 15 9.27 -5.88 3.90
CA GLU A 15 10.37 -6.25 4.78
C GLU A 15 11.54 -6.91 4.04
N GLY A 16 11.33 -7.42 2.83
CA GLY A 16 12.33 -8.17 2.07
C GLY A 16 12.83 -9.45 2.76
N SER A 17 12.16 -9.88 3.83
CA SER A 17 12.55 -10.99 4.69
C SER A 17 11.33 -11.66 5.30
N LEU A 18 11.24 -12.99 5.13
CA LEU A 18 10.18 -13.80 5.74
C LEU A 18 10.22 -13.76 7.28
N ASN A 19 11.41 -13.71 7.88
CA ASN A 19 11.54 -13.65 9.33
C ASN A 19 11.03 -12.32 9.88
N LYS A 20 11.48 -11.19 9.31
CA LYS A 20 11.02 -9.86 9.73
C LYS A 20 9.53 -9.66 9.50
N ALA A 21 9.00 -10.14 8.36
CA ALA A 21 7.57 -10.09 8.07
C ALA A 21 6.78 -10.93 9.09
N ALA A 22 7.24 -12.12 9.45
CA ALA A 22 6.59 -12.94 10.44
C ALA A 22 6.58 -12.27 11.83
N GLU A 23 7.69 -11.67 12.26
CA GLU A 23 7.76 -10.88 13.50
C GLU A 23 6.75 -9.73 13.49
N LYS A 24 6.70 -8.95 12.40
CA LYS A 24 5.78 -7.83 12.24
C LYS A 24 4.31 -8.24 12.25
N LEU A 25 4.02 -9.43 11.74
CA LEU A 25 2.67 -10.01 11.69
C LEU A 25 2.32 -10.82 12.94
N TYR A 26 3.20 -10.88 13.94
CA TYR A 26 3.02 -11.67 15.16
C TYR A 26 2.71 -13.15 14.89
N MET A 27 3.38 -13.73 13.89
CA MET A 27 3.19 -15.14 13.51
C MET A 27 4.53 -15.86 13.34
N THR A 28 4.48 -17.19 13.21
CA THR A 28 5.70 -17.97 12.97
C THR A 28 6.10 -17.93 11.50
N GLN A 29 7.39 -17.93 11.23
CA GLN A 29 7.91 -17.95 9.85
C GLN A 29 7.45 -19.18 9.04
N PRO A 30 7.35 -20.41 9.60
CA PRO A 30 6.76 -21.55 8.89
C PRO A 30 5.31 -21.32 8.48
N SER A 31 4.47 -20.74 9.35
CA SER A 31 3.07 -20.43 9.04
C SER A 31 2.96 -19.40 7.92
N LEU A 32 3.78 -18.34 7.96
CA LEU A 32 3.83 -17.33 6.90
C LEU A 32 4.28 -17.96 5.56
N THR A 33 5.28 -18.85 5.62
CA THR A 33 5.76 -19.56 4.42
C THR A 33 4.68 -20.47 3.83
N SER A 34 3.92 -21.18 4.67
CA SER A 34 2.81 -22.04 4.21
C SER A 34 1.75 -21.19 3.51
N SER A 35 1.34 -20.08 4.13
CA SER A 35 0.36 -19.16 3.56
C SER A 35 0.79 -18.58 2.21
N LEU A 36 2.06 -18.18 2.08
CA LEU A 36 2.62 -17.73 0.81
C LEU A 36 2.53 -18.81 -0.27
N ARG A 37 2.94 -20.05 0.06
CA ARG A 37 2.90 -21.17 -0.90
C ARG A 37 1.48 -21.52 -1.34
N GLU A 38 0.49 -21.41 -0.45
CA GLU A 38 -0.91 -21.60 -0.78
C GLU A 38 -1.37 -20.59 -1.84
N VAL A 39 -1.03 -19.32 -1.66
CA VAL A 39 -1.39 -18.27 -2.62
C VAL A 39 -0.65 -18.44 -3.95
N GLU A 40 0.65 -18.69 -3.93
CA GLU A 40 1.43 -18.94 -5.14
C GLU A 40 0.90 -20.17 -5.92
N SER A 41 0.50 -21.22 -5.20
CA SER A 41 -0.10 -22.43 -5.80
C SER A 41 -1.49 -22.17 -6.39
N GLU A 42 -2.34 -21.39 -5.69
CA GLU A 42 -3.68 -21.02 -6.15
C GLU A 42 -3.62 -20.17 -7.42
N LEU A 43 -2.66 -19.23 -7.47
CA LEU A 43 -2.48 -18.34 -8.62
C LEU A 43 -1.66 -18.95 -9.76
N GLY A 44 -0.92 -20.02 -9.52
CA GLY A 44 -0.01 -20.63 -10.47
C GLY A 44 1.23 -19.78 -10.78
N VAL A 45 1.60 -18.83 -9.92
CA VAL A 45 2.74 -17.93 -10.11
C VAL A 45 3.68 -17.94 -8.90
N THR A 46 4.94 -17.65 -9.13
CA THR A 46 5.92 -17.45 -8.05
C THR A 46 6.05 -15.96 -7.80
N ILE A 47 5.61 -15.50 -6.63
CA ILE A 47 5.65 -14.08 -6.24
C ILE A 47 7.04 -13.69 -5.75
N PHE A 48 7.68 -14.56 -4.95
CA PHE A 48 8.99 -14.30 -4.39
C PHE A 48 10.02 -15.39 -4.73
N ARG A 49 11.26 -14.97 -4.95
CA ARG A 49 12.44 -15.86 -4.99
C ARG A 49 13.24 -15.69 -3.71
N ARG A 50 13.65 -16.81 -3.12
CA ARG A 50 14.57 -16.80 -1.97
C ARG A 50 15.99 -16.51 -2.43
N THR A 51 16.68 -15.67 -1.68
CA THR A 51 18.09 -15.35 -1.87
C THR A 51 18.85 -15.55 -0.55
N GLY A 52 20.18 -15.56 -0.60
CA GLY A 52 20.99 -15.64 0.63
C GLY A 52 20.82 -14.45 1.59
N ARG A 53 20.18 -13.35 1.13
CA ARG A 53 19.94 -12.13 1.92
C ARG A 53 18.46 -11.90 2.27
N GLY A 54 17.57 -12.80 1.89
CA GLY A 54 16.13 -12.65 2.13
C GLY A 54 15.30 -13.12 0.96
N VAL A 55 14.30 -12.33 0.56
CA VAL A 55 13.45 -12.58 -0.60
C VAL A 55 13.50 -11.41 -1.57
N THR A 56 13.35 -11.72 -2.85
CA THR A 56 13.21 -10.73 -3.94
C THR A 56 11.91 -10.98 -4.68
N VAL A 57 11.24 -9.92 -5.12
CA VAL A 57 10.01 -9.98 -5.90
C VAL A 57 10.34 -10.41 -7.33
N THR A 58 9.54 -11.29 -7.93
CA THR A 58 9.60 -11.66 -9.35
C THR A 58 8.86 -10.63 -10.21
N ASN A 59 8.94 -10.73 -11.54
CA ASN A 59 8.15 -9.86 -12.43
C ASN A 59 6.64 -10.09 -12.23
N ASP A 60 6.20 -11.35 -12.20
CA ASP A 60 4.80 -11.71 -11.93
C ASP A 60 4.37 -11.26 -10.53
N GLY A 61 5.27 -11.38 -9.56
CA GLY A 61 5.07 -10.88 -8.19
C GLY A 61 4.93 -9.37 -8.11
N ALA A 62 5.64 -8.60 -8.93
CA ALA A 62 5.52 -7.14 -8.96
C ALA A 62 4.15 -6.71 -9.48
N GLU A 63 3.67 -7.34 -10.56
CA GLU A 63 2.32 -7.10 -11.09
C GLU A 63 1.24 -7.49 -10.06
N PHE A 64 1.38 -8.66 -9.45
CA PHE A 64 0.48 -9.09 -8.38
C PHE A 64 0.46 -8.12 -7.21
N LEU A 65 1.62 -7.68 -6.71
CA LEU A 65 1.73 -6.77 -5.57
C LEU A 65 1.10 -5.41 -5.83
N GLN A 66 1.21 -4.89 -7.05
CA GLN A 66 0.53 -3.64 -7.42
C GLN A 66 -0.98 -3.76 -7.22
N ASN A 67 -1.58 -4.81 -7.76
CA ASN A 67 -3.01 -5.07 -7.62
C ASN A 67 -3.41 -5.40 -6.16
N ALA A 68 -2.58 -6.16 -5.46
CA ALA A 68 -2.81 -6.53 -4.07
C ALA A 68 -2.84 -5.30 -3.13
N ARG A 69 -1.91 -4.35 -3.31
CA ARG A 69 -1.88 -3.10 -2.55
C ARG A 69 -3.11 -2.25 -2.80
N HIS A 70 -3.54 -2.14 -4.06
CA HIS A 70 -4.75 -1.43 -4.43
C HIS A 70 -5.99 -2.02 -3.75
N LEU A 71 -6.18 -3.33 -3.85
CA LEU A 71 -7.30 -4.03 -3.22
C LEU A 71 -7.29 -3.89 -1.69
N TYR A 72 -6.11 -4.01 -1.07
CA TYR A 72 -5.97 -3.89 0.37
C TYR A 72 -6.26 -2.46 0.86
N SER A 73 -5.83 -1.44 0.14
CA SER A 73 -6.15 -0.04 0.43
C SER A 73 -7.66 0.25 0.34
N GLN A 74 -8.34 -0.30 -0.67
CA GLN A 74 -9.80 -0.19 -0.76
C GLN A 74 -10.51 -0.86 0.42
N TYR A 75 -10.03 -2.03 0.86
CA TYR A 75 -10.55 -2.69 2.05
C TYR A 75 -10.36 -1.85 3.31
N GLU A 76 -9.16 -1.29 3.53
CA GLU A 76 -8.89 -0.41 4.67
C GLU A 76 -9.79 0.83 4.66
N SER A 77 -9.98 1.45 3.49
CA SER A 77 -10.89 2.59 3.31
C SER A 77 -12.33 2.22 3.65
N LEU A 78 -12.79 1.03 3.20
CA LEU A 78 -14.13 0.54 3.52
C LEU A 78 -14.30 0.31 5.03
N MET A 79 -13.37 -0.42 5.64
CA MET A 79 -13.43 -0.71 7.08
C MET A 79 -13.38 0.55 7.93
N GLY A 80 -12.57 1.51 7.52
CA GLY A 80 -12.45 2.77 8.21
C GLY A 80 -13.72 3.62 8.20
N LYS A 81 -14.55 3.54 7.15
CA LYS A 81 -15.85 4.24 7.10
C LYS A 81 -16.86 3.72 8.14
N TYR A 82 -16.67 2.51 8.65
CA TYR A 82 -17.60 1.84 9.56
C TYR A 82 -16.99 1.55 10.94
N SER A 83 -15.75 1.95 11.22
CA SER A 83 -15.15 1.82 12.55
C SER A 83 -15.60 2.98 13.43
N ASP A 84 -16.15 2.69 14.62
CA ASP A 84 -16.65 3.67 15.61
C ASP A 84 -15.54 4.54 16.25
N GLU A 85 -14.29 4.27 15.99
CA GLU A 85 -13.16 5.06 16.53
C GLU A 85 -12.81 6.23 15.61
N GLY A 86 -13.60 7.29 15.73
CA GLY A 86 -13.32 8.61 15.13
C GLY A 86 -13.27 8.56 13.61
N GLY A 87 -14.35 8.98 12.95
CA GLY A 87 -14.51 8.92 11.51
C GLY A 87 -13.20 9.18 10.76
N LEU A 88 -12.79 8.22 9.94
CA LEU A 88 -11.61 8.37 9.11
C LEU A 88 -11.78 9.66 8.31
N LYS A 89 -10.87 10.58 8.54
CA LYS A 89 -10.77 11.77 7.70
C LYS A 89 -10.64 11.30 6.25
N THR A 90 -11.43 11.87 5.37
CA THR A 90 -11.28 11.62 3.94
C THR A 90 -9.88 12.06 3.52
N LYS A 91 -9.04 11.13 3.09
CA LYS A 91 -7.70 11.45 2.62
C LYS A 91 -7.79 12.11 1.26
N PHE A 92 -7.16 13.26 1.13
CA PHE A 92 -7.02 13.96 -0.13
C PHE A 92 -5.55 14.24 -0.39
N GLY A 93 -4.98 13.48 -1.31
CA GLY A 93 -3.55 13.56 -1.66
C GLY A 93 -3.35 14.14 -3.05
N VAL A 94 -2.43 15.08 -3.18
CA VAL A 94 -2.01 15.64 -4.46
C VAL A 94 -0.52 15.37 -4.67
N SER A 95 -0.17 14.67 -5.75
CA SER A 95 1.20 14.56 -6.22
C SER A 95 1.41 15.51 -7.39
N THR A 96 2.42 16.36 -7.31
CA THR A 96 2.70 17.38 -8.32
C THR A 96 4.19 17.51 -8.58
N GLN A 97 4.54 18.04 -9.74
CA GLN A 97 5.89 18.53 -10.01
C GLN A 97 6.11 19.85 -9.29
N HIS A 98 7.38 20.32 -9.32
CA HIS A 98 7.76 21.59 -8.69
C HIS A 98 7.11 22.81 -9.38
N TYR A 99 5.88 23.13 -8.96
CA TYR A 99 5.15 24.30 -9.42
C TYR A 99 4.66 25.14 -8.23
N SER A 100 5.18 26.33 -8.08
CA SER A 100 4.82 27.23 -6.96
C SER A 100 3.32 27.58 -6.93
N PHE A 101 2.64 27.59 -8.07
CA PHE A 101 1.20 27.82 -8.12
C PHE A 101 0.39 26.64 -7.56
N ALA A 102 0.89 25.39 -7.72
CA ALA A 102 0.18 24.22 -7.23
C ALA A 102 0.09 24.21 -5.69
N ILE A 103 1.19 24.57 -5.02
CA ILE A 103 1.23 24.70 -3.56
C ILE A 103 0.26 25.80 -3.09
N LYS A 104 0.25 26.96 -3.76
CA LYS A 104 -0.68 28.05 -3.42
C LYS A 104 -2.13 27.63 -3.59
N ALA A 105 -2.46 26.99 -4.71
CA ALA A 105 -3.80 26.50 -4.98
C ALA A 105 -4.23 25.46 -3.95
N PHE A 106 -3.35 24.54 -3.58
CA PHE A 106 -3.59 23.53 -2.55
C PHE A 106 -3.88 24.18 -1.19
N VAL A 107 -3.07 25.13 -0.76
CA VAL A 107 -3.27 25.85 0.51
C VAL A 107 -4.61 26.61 0.53
N GLU A 108 -4.97 27.28 -0.58
CA GLU A 108 -6.26 27.98 -0.69
C GLU A 108 -7.45 27.01 -0.70
N MET A 109 -7.27 25.83 -1.27
CA MET A 109 -8.27 24.78 -1.22
C MET A 109 -8.45 24.26 0.20
N VAL A 110 -7.37 23.87 0.89
CA VAL A 110 -7.40 23.35 2.28
C VAL A 110 -8.11 24.30 3.24
N LYS A 111 -7.93 25.62 3.08
CA LYS A 111 -8.61 26.63 3.92
C LYS A 111 -10.15 26.63 3.80
N LYS A 112 -10.70 26.01 2.76
CA LYS A 112 -12.15 25.94 2.49
C LYS A 112 -12.81 24.68 3.04
N PHE A 113 -12.05 23.72 3.53
CA PHE A 113 -12.53 22.43 4.03
C PHE A 113 -12.27 22.28 5.52
N ASP A 114 -13.09 21.49 6.20
CA ASP A 114 -12.91 21.19 7.61
C ASP A 114 -11.78 20.16 7.80
N MET A 115 -10.74 20.56 8.49
CA MET A 115 -9.60 19.69 8.83
C MET A 115 -9.98 18.55 9.80
N ASN A 116 -11.17 18.54 10.37
CA ASN A 116 -11.66 17.41 11.16
C ASN A 116 -12.22 16.29 10.26
N GLU A 117 -12.70 16.64 9.05
CA GLU A 117 -13.28 15.70 8.10
C GLU A 117 -12.25 15.18 7.07
N TYR A 118 -11.18 15.95 6.83
CA TYR A 118 -10.20 15.67 5.77
C TYR A 118 -8.78 15.60 6.30
N ASP A 119 -8.01 14.68 5.74
CA ASP A 119 -6.55 14.57 5.89
C ASP A 119 -5.91 14.95 4.54
N PHE A 120 -5.28 16.12 4.51
CA PHE A 120 -4.72 16.69 3.30
C PHE A 120 -3.23 16.45 3.20
N ALA A 121 -2.77 15.93 2.07
CA ALA A 121 -1.36 15.76 1.77
C ALA A 121 -1.01 16.35 0.39
N ILE A 122 0.10 17.07 0.30
CA ILE A 122 0.72 17.45 -0.98
C ILE A 122 2.12 16.88 -1.04
N ARG A 123 2.44 16.21 -2.13
CA ARG A 123 3.76 15.65 -2.40
C ARG A 123 4.33 16.24 -3.66
N GLU A 124 5.52 16.82 -3.53
CA GLU A 124 6.27 17.31 -4.67
C GLU A 124 7.27 16.23 -5.12
N THR A 125 7.20 15.84 -6.39
CA THR A 125 8.00 14.73 -6.91
C THR A 125 8.19 14.81 -8.42
N LYS A 126 8.96 13.87 -8.99
CA LYS A 126 9.24 13.79 -10.43
C LYS A 126 8.04 13.24 -11.22
N THR A 127 7.97 13.54 -12.53
CA THR A 127 6.86 13.12 -13.41
C THR A 127 6.52 11.64 -13.29
N GLN A 128 7.52 10.76 -13.32
CA GLN A 128 7.28 9.33 -13.25
C GLN A 128 6.68 8.93 -11.90
N GLU A 129 7.15 9.52 -10.82
CA GLU A 129 6.63 9.25 -9.48
C GLU A 129 5.21 9.81 -9.28
N VAL A 130 4.84 10.91 -9.97
CA VAL A 130 3.44 11.40 -9.98
C VAL A 130 2.53 10.35 -10.60
N ILE A 131 2.93 9.75 -11.71
CA ILE A 131 2.16 8.69 -12.37
C ILE A 131 2.07 7.45 -11.45
N ASP A 132 3.18 7.05 -10.86
CA ASP A 132 3.25 5.91 -9.95
C ASP A 132 2.40 6.13 -8.67
N ASP A 133 2.35 7.35 -8.16
CA ASP A 133 1.52 7.72 -7.00
C ASP A 133 0.02 7.61 -7.32
N VAL A 134 -0.42 8.00 -8.53
CA VAL A 134 -1.81 7.81 -8.97
C VAL A 134 -2.13 6.34 -9.15
N VAL A 135 -1.26 5.58 -9.84
CA VAL A 135 -1.46 4.13 -10.07
C VAL A 135 -1.46 3.34 -8.75
N SER A 136 -0.68 3.77 -7.76
CA SER A 136 -0.61 3.13 -6.44
C SER A 136 -1.58 3.69 -5.40
N LEU A 137 -2.48 4.61 -5.79
CA LEU A 137 -3.45 5.30 -4.92
C LEU A 137 -2.80 6.03 -3.72
N LYS A 138 -1.63 6.59 -3.90
CA LYS A 138 -1.00 7.47 -2.92
C LYS A 138 -1.47 8.92 -3.03
N SER A 139 -2.07 9.26 -4.17
CA SER A 139 -2.74 10.53 -4.44
C SER A 139 -4.16 10.24 -4.95
N GLU A 140 -5.16 10.83 -4.31
CA GLU A 140 -6.57 10.84 -4.71
C GLU A 140 -7.04 12.28 -4.88
#